data_b88559184681b8df69c3275dc433978d
#
_entry.id   b88559184681b8df69c3275dc433978d
#
_cell.length_a   1.000
_cell.length_b   1.000
_cell.length_c   1.000
_cell.angle_alpha   90.00
_cell.angle_beta   90.00
_cell.angle_gamma   90.00
#
_symmetry.space_group_name_H-M   'P 1'
#
loop_
_entity.id
_entity.type
_entity.pdbx_description
1 polymer ?
#
loop_
_entity_poly.entity_id
_entity_poly.type
_entity_poly.pdbx_seq_one_letter_code
_entity_poly.pdbx_strand_id
1 'polypeptide(L)'
;FNKAVPQEKVYMHFDNTGYFEGETVWFKAYVTRTDNGLPTNLSKVLYVELLNPSGDIIKTKKYYIDEQGQTHDDLKVDSLFGTGFYEVRAYTRYMTNWGVNAVFSRVFPVFKKPKTEGDYSDLNINSGLYKFREPNNRDRGDSLYVNTMDNGIDIRNLMKTISVQFYPEGGDMIAGKRCRVAMMAVDDNGRPYESDGFVMNGKGDILATVETDSLGRGL
;
A
#
# COMPACT_ATOMS: atom_id res chain seq x y z
N PHE A 1 22.61 -13.82 9.28
CA PHE A 1 21.60 -14.66 8.63
C PHE A 1 21.30 -14.15 7.21
N ASN A 2 21.03 -12.85 7.03
CA ASN A 2 20.64 -12.27 5.73
C ASN A 2 21.69 -12.40 4.60
N LYS A 3 22.98 -12.48 4.92
CA LYS A 3 24.03 -12.67 3.89
C LYS A 3 24.12 -14.10 3.38
N ALA A 4 23.72 -15.08 4.18
CA ALA A 4 23.77 -16.49 3.81
C ALA A 4 22.55 -16.95 3.02
N VAL A 5 21.39 -16.31 3.26
CA VAL A 5 20.13 -16.60 2.59
C VAL A 5 19.44 -15.28 2.21
N PRO A 6 19.75 -14.73 1.03
CA PRO A 6 19.16 -13.46 0.59
C PRO A 6 17.64 -13.59 0.46
N GLN A 7 16.94 -12.56 0.91
CA GLN A 7 15.48 -12.46 0.75
C GLN A 7 15.14 -11.53 -0.41
N GLU A 8 13.93 -11.65 -0.90
CA GLU A 8 13.36 -10.72 -1.87
C GLU A 8 12.37 -9.77 -1.20
N LYS A 9 12.22 -8.60 -1.78
CA LYS A 9 11.21 -7.61 -1.41
C LYS A 9 10.57 -7.04 -2.66
N VAL A 10 9.25 -6.89 -2.62
CA VAL A 10 8.47 -6.25 -3.67
C VAL A 10 8.14 -4.83 -3.25
N TYR A 11 8.27 -3.90 -4.18
CA TYR A 11 7.73 -2.55 -4.11
C TYR A 11 6.80 -2.36 -5.30
N MET A 12 5.66 -1.70 -5.07
CA MET A 12 4.73 -1.36 -6.14
C MET A 12 4.39 0.12 -6.10
N HIS A 13 4.46 0.74 -7.26
CA HIS A 13 3.92 2.07 -7.50
C HIS A 13 2.60 1.94 -8.24
N PHE A 14 1.63 2.72 -7.83
CA PHE A 14 0.31 2.79 -8.43
C PHE A 14 0.08 4.19 -8.97
N ASP A 15 -0.72 4.31 -10.01
CA ASP A 15 -1.07 5.58 -10.64
C ASP A 15 -1.97 6.45 -9.77
N ASN A 16 -2.72 5.82 -8.81
CA ASN A 16 -3.58 6.57 -7.90
C ASN A 16 -3.60 5.93 -6.49
N THR A 17 -4.19 6.64 -5.54
CA THR A 17 -4.38 6.19 -4.15
C THR A 17 -5.78 5.65 -3.87
N GLY A 18 -6.74 5.91 -4.75
CA GLY A 18 -8.11 5.40 -4.72
C GLY A 18 -8.70 5.39 -6.12
N TYR A 19 -9.74 4.61 -6.34
CA TYR A 19 -10.31 4.34 -7.64
C TYR A 19 -11.83 4.37 -7.59
N PHE A 20 -12.48 4.49 -8.74
CA PHE A 20 -13.89 4.27 -8.90
C PHE A 20 -14.18 2.88 -9.46
N GLU A 21 -15.38 2.37 -9.21
CA GLU A 21 -15.86 1.14 -9.82
C GLU A 21 -15.69 1.18 -11.34
N GLY A 22 -15.11 0.13 -11.91
CA GLY A 22 -14.86 0.01 -13.33
C GLY A 22 -13.57 0.67 -13.82
N GLU A 23 -12.84 1.38 -12.96
CA GLU A 23 -11.53 1.93 -13.31
C GLU A 23 -10.44 0.86 -13.34
N THR A 24 -9.34 1.24 -13.95
CA THR A 24 -8.16 0.41 -14.10
C THR A 24 -7.05 0.95 -13.20
N VAL A 25 -6.54 0.08 -12.34
CA VAL A 25 -5.39 0.33 -11.47
C VAL A 25 -4.13 0.02 -12.26
N TRP A 26 -3.37 1.03 -12.62
CA TRP A 26 -2.07 0.86 -13.25
C TRP A 26 -0.99 0.73 -12.19
N PHE A 27 -0.06 -0.18 -12.42
CA PHE A 27 1.04 -0.34 -11.48
C PHE A 27 2.36 -0.65 -12.18
N LYS A 28 3.43 -0.33 -11.45
CA LYS A 28 4.79 -0.79 -11.74
C LYS A 28 5.36 -1.43 -10.48
N ALA A 29 5.87 -2.64 -10.62
CA ALA A 29 6.44 -3.41 -9.53
C ALA A 29 7.96 -3.54 -9.70
N TYR A 30 8.65 -3.57 -8.57
CA TYR A 30 10.09 -3.77 -8.46
C TYR A 30 10.34 -4.90 -7.48
N VAL A 31 11.14 -5.85 -7.86
CA VAL A 31 11.55 -6.97 -7.01
C VAL A 31 13.06 -6.89 -6.79
N THR A 32 13.44 -6.64 -5.56
CA THR A 32 14.83 -6.45 -5.18
C THR A 32 15.27 -7.47 -4.14
N ARG A 33 16.56 -7.68 -4.05
CA ARG A 33 17.17 -8.45 -2.97
C ARG A 33 17.37 -7.56 -1.75
N THR A 34 17.08 -8.09 -0.57
CA THR A 34 17.21 -7.32 0.69
C THR A 34 18.63 -7.19 1.19
N ASP A 35 19.54 -8.05 0.73
CA ASP A 35 20.95 -8.06 1.16
C ASP A 35 21.79 -6.95 0.51
N ASN A 36 21.41 -6.49 -0.69
CA ASN A 36 22.19 -5.53 -1.46
C ASN A 36 21.35 -4.47 -2.18
N GLY A 37 20.01 -4.57 -2.14
CA GLY A 37 19.10 -3.64 -2.81
C GLY A 37 19.07 -3.73 -4.34
N LEU A 38 19.81 -4.68 -4.93
CA LEU A 38 19.86 -4.86 -6.38
C LEU A 38 18.61 -5.60 -6.90
N PRO A 39 18.31 -5.50 -8.21
CA PRO A 39 17.30 -6.30 -8.86
C PRO A 39 17.45 -7.79 -8.52
N THR A 40 16.32 -8.46 -8.33
CA THR A 40 16.38 -9.89 -8.01
C THR A 40 16.86 -10.72 -9.19
N ASN A 41 17.68 -11.72 -8.89
CA ASN A 41 18.02 -12.81 -9.80
C ASN A 41 17.54 -14.17 -9.29
N LEU A 42 16.77 -14.17 -8.18
CA LEU A 42 16.31 -15.39 -7.52
C LEU A 42 14.98 -15.87 -8.10
N SER A 43 14.09 -14.94 -8.42
CA SER A 43 12.76 -15.24 -8.97
C SER A 43 12.55 -14.58 -10.32
N LYS A 44 11.77 -15.23 -11.17
CA LYS A 44 11.40 -14.74 -12.50
C LYS A 44 9.90 -14.47 -12.64
N VAL A 45 9.12 -14.79 -11.61
CA VAL A 45 7.66 -14.64 -11.63
C VAL A 45 7.19 -13.90 -10.40
N LEU A 46 6.49 -12.80 -10.62
CA LEU A 46 5.72 -12.07 -9.62
C LEU A 46 4.26 -12.51 -9.69
N TYR A 47 3.71 -12.89 -8.56
CA TYR A 47 2.28 -13.14 -8.37
C TYR A 47 1.65 -11.86 -7.85
N VAL A 48 0.57 -11.43 -8.47
CA VAL A 48 -0.22 -10.26 -8.04
C VAL A 48 -1.65 -10.69 -7.89
N GLU A 49 -2.21 -10.45 -6.73
CA GLU A 49 -3.59 -10.78 -6.37
C GLU A 49 -4.35 -9.50 -6.05
N LEU A 50 -5.60 -9.43 -6.50
CA LEU A 50 -6.55 -8.40 -6.10
C LEU A 50 -7.63 -9.06 -5.25
N LEU A 51 -7.84 -8.49 -4.06
CA LEU A 51 -8.87 -8.94 -3.13
C LEU A 51 -9.98 -7.90 -3.03
N ASN A 52 -11.20 -8.40 -2.93
CA ASN A 52 -12.39 -7.56 -2.69
C ASN A 52 -12.50 -7.14 -1.21
N PRO A 53 -13.44 -6.26 -0.85
CA PRO A 53 -13.66 -5.85 0.53
C PRO A 53 -14.03 -7.00 1.49
N SER A 54 -14.53 -8.12 1.00
CA SER A 54 -14.80 -9.31 1.80
C SER A 54 -13.56 -10.16 2.08
N GLY A 55 -12.43 -9.83 1.44
CA GLY A 55 -11.17 -10.57 1.55
C GLY A 55 -11.04 -11.75 0.58
N ASP A 56 -11.96 -11.87 -0.38
CA ASP A 56 -11.87 -12.91 -1.40
C ASP A 56 -10.92 -12.50 -2.51
N ILE A 57 -10.08 -13.42 -2.96
CA ILE A 57 -9.22 -13.19 -4.11
C ILE A 57 -10.10 -13.22 -5.36
N ILE A 58 -10.28 -12.06 -5.98
CA ILE A 58 -11.10 -11.90 -7.18
C ILE A 58 -10.29 -11.96 -8.47
N LYS A 59 -8.98 -11.77 -8.37
CA LYS A 59 -8.08 -11.84 -9.51
C LYS A 59 -6.68 -12.25 -9.09
N THR A 60 -6.08 -13.17 -9.84
CA THR A 60 -4.68 -13.54 -9.71
C THR A 60 -4.03 -13.43 -11.08
N LYS A 61 -2.95 -12.68 -11.15
CA LYS A 61 -2.12 -12.58 -12.36
C LYS A 61 -0.67 -12.96 -12.03
N LYS A 62 0.05 -13.44 -13.04
CA LYS A 62 1.47 -13.79 -12.97
C LYS A 62 2.22 -12.95 -13.99
N TYR A 63 3.29 -12.32 -13.55
CA TYR A 63 4.09 -11.44 -14.37
C TYR A 63 5.53 -11.91 -14.44
N TYR A 64 6.12 -11.78 -15.61
CA TYR A 64 7.56 -11.99 -15.77
C TYR A 64 8.31 -10.81 -15.17
N ILE A 65 9.33 -11.10 -14.37
CA ILE A 65 10.26 -10.12 -13.80
C ILE A 65 11.44 -10.02 -14.76
N ASP A 66 11.66 -8.83 -15.31
CA ASP A 66 12.76 -8.57 -16.23
C ASP A 66 14.14 -8.58 -15.54
N GLU A 67 15.20 -8.34 -16.30
CA GLU A 67 16.58 -8.32 -15.78
C GLU A 67 16.85 -7.14 -14.83
N GLN A 68 16.04 -6.08 -14.92
CA GLN A 68 16.04 -4.93 -14.03
C GLN A 68 15.19 -5.15 -12.77
N GLY A 69 14.65 -6.36 -12.58
CA GLY A 69 13.78 -6.70 -11.46
C GLY A 69 12.41 -6.05 -11.53
N GLN A 70 11.94 -5.67 -12.73
CA GLN A 70 10.74 -4.87 -12.92
C GLN A 70 9.66 -5.64 -13.67
N THR A 71 8.43 -5.21 -13.42
CA THR A 71 7.27 -5.53 -14.25
C THR A 71 6.21 -4.44 -14.11
N HIS A 72 5.31 -4.34 -15.06
CA HIS A 72 4.19 -3.40 -15.02
C HIS A 72 2.99 -4.00 -15.74
N ASP A 73 1.81 -3.63 -15.31
CA ASP A 73 0.55 -4.01 -15.96
C ASP A 73 -0.61 -3.23 -15.33
N ASP A 74 -1.81 -3.68 -15.60
CA ASP A 74 -3.05 -3.15 -15.07
C ASP A 74 -3.89 -4.20 -14.32
N LEU A 75 -4.72 -3.71 -13.42
CA LEU A 75 -5.74 -4.47 -12.73
C LEU A 75 -7.08 -3.73 -12.88
N LYS A 76 -8.02 -4.30 -13.58
CA LYS A 76 -9.36 -3.72 -13.67
C LYS A 76 -10.15 -4.03 -12.41
N VAL A 77 -10.70 -3.00 -11.78
CA VAL A 77 -11.64 -3.11 -10.67
C VAL A 77 -13.04 -3.22 -11.23
N ASP A 78 -13.59 -4.43 -11.22
CA ASP A 78 -14.92 -4.67 -11.78
C ASP A 78 -16.01 -4.13 -10.84
N SER A 79 -17.00 -3.44 -11.41
CA SER A 79 -18.16 -2.92 -10.68
C SER A 79 -19.02 -4.00 -10.01
N LEU A 80 -18.87 -5.25 -10.41
CA LEU A 80 -19.61 -6.38 -9.83
C LEU A 80 -19.26 -6.65 -8.37
N PHE A 81 -18.08 -6.22 -7.91
CA PHE A 81 -17.63 -6.48 -6.55
C PHE A 81 -17.94 -5.34 -5.57
N GLY A 82 -18.53 -4.26 -6.04
CA GLY A 82 -19.01 -3.15 -5.24
C GLY A 82 -17.92 -2.22 -4.72
N THR A 83 -18.34 -1.25 -3.92
CA THR A 83 -17.47 -0.26 -3.28
C THR A 83 -16.87 -0.80 -1.99
N GLY A 84 -15.74 -0.26 -1.58
CA GLY A 84 -15.08 -0.62 -0.34
C GLY A 84 -13.57 -0.58 -0.44
N PHE A 85 -12.90 -1.22 0.51
CA PHE A 85 -11.46 -1.31 0.53
C PHE A 85 -11.00 -2.60 -0.16
N TYR A 86 -10.22 -2.42 -1.21
CA TYR A 86 -9.59 -3.50 -1.96
C TYR A 86 -8.13 -3.63 -1.55
N GLU A 87 -7.60 -4.84 -1.62
CA GLU A 87 -6.21 -5.12 -1.32
C GLU A 87 -5.51 -5.67 -2.55
N VAL A 88 -4.34 -5.12 -2.88
CA VAL A 88 -3.39 -5.73 -3.82
C VAL A 88 -2.29 -6.38 -3.03
N ARG A 89 -2.04 -7.66 -3.29
CA ARG A 89 -0.89 -8.42 -2.79
C ARG A 89 0.05 -8.75 -3.91
N ALA A 90 1.34 -8.69 -3.62
CA ALA A 90 2.35 -9.10 -4.58
C ALA A 90 3.49 -9.84 -3.90
N TYR A 91 3.88 -10.98 -4.49
CA TYR A 91 4.91 -11.84 -3.94
C TYR A 91 5.54 -12.73 -5.02
N THR A 92 6.74 -13.20 -4.74
CA THR A 92 7.34 -14.33 -5.46
C THR A 92 7.16 -15.61 -4.63
N ARG A 93 7.19 -16.76 -5.24
CA ARG A 93 7.17 -18.02 -4.47
C ARG A 93 8.32 -18.14 -3.48
N TYR A 94 9.45 -17.53 -3.80
CA TYR A 94 10.60 -17.51 -2.90
C TYR A 94 10.30 -16.73 -1.61
N MET A 95 9.57 -15.61 -1.72
CA MET A 95 9.16 -14.79 -0.55
C MET A 95 8.26 -15.55 0.43
N THR A 96 7.45 -16.51 -0.03
CA THR A 96 6.54 -17.25 0.85
C THR A 96 7.25 -18.11 1.89
N ASN A 97 8.56 -18.40 1.73
CA ASN A 97 9.35 -19.09 2.73
C ASN A 97 9.55 -18.30 4.03
N TRP A 98 9.34 -16.97 4.00
CA TRP A 98 9.49 -16.09 5.17
C TRP A 98 8.16 -15.64 5.78
N GLY A 99 7.06 -16.27 5.34
CA GLY A 99 5.72 -16.01 5.88
C GLY A 99 5.08 -14.75 5.33
N VAL A 100 3.95 -14.42 5.92
CA VAL A 100 3.03 -13.38 5.43
C VAL A 100 3.63 -11.97 5.44
N ASN A 101 4.52 -11.69 6.38
CA ASN A 101 5.17 -10.38 6.49
C ASN A 101 6.14 -10.06 5.34
N ALA A 102 6.51 -11.06 4.55
CA ALA A 102 7.34 -10.87 3.37
C ALA A 102 6.53 -10.43 2.14
N VAL A 103 5.22 -10.66 2.14
CA VAL A 103 4.33 -10.32 1.03
C VAL A 103 4.07 -8.82 1.02
N PHE A 104 4.18 -8.21 -0.15
CA PHE A 104 3.72 -6.84 -0.34
C PHE A 104 2.19 -6.80 -0.26
N SER A 105 1.66 -5.86 0.52
CA SER A 105 0.24 -5.59 0.60
C SER A 105 -0.01 -4.08 0.55
N ARG A 106 -1.00 -3.68 -0.21
CA ARG A 106 -1.52 -2.33 -0.22
C ARG A 106 -3.03 -2.33 -0.36
N VAL A 107 -3.68 -1.59 0.54
CA VAL A 107 -5.12 -1.38 0.52
C VAL A 107 -5.42 -0.01 -0.07
N PHE A 108 -6.47 0.07 -0.89
CA PHE A 108 -6.96 1.31 -1.46
C PHE A 108 -8.49 1.32 -1.51
N PRO A 109 -9.12 2.51 -1.39
CA PRO A 109 -10.56 2.65 -1.50
C PRO A 109 -11.03 2.55 -2.94
N VAL A 110 -12.16 1.89 -3.14
CA VAL A 110 -12.92 1.90 -4.40
C VAL A 110 -14.27 2.54 -4.14
N PHE A 111 -14.51 3.65 -4.81
CA PHE A 111 -15.72 4.44 -4.68
C PHE A 111 -16.74 4.10 -5.77
N LYS A 112 -18.00 4.35 -5.48
CA LYS A 112 -19.02 4.29 -6.51
C LYS A 112 -18.80 5.42 -7.51
N LYS A 113 -18.91 5.09 -8.80
CA LYS A 113 -18.85 6.10 -9.85
C LYS A 113 -19.96 7.14 -9.66
N PRO A 114 -19.64 8.43 -9.63
CA PRO A 114 -20.63 9.48 -9.46
C PRO A 114 -21.64 9.44 -10.61
N LYS A 115 -22.91 9.74 -10.30
CA LYS A 115 -23.99 9.78 -11.30
C LYS A 115 -23.82 10.91 -12.30
N THR A 116 -23.25 12.00 -11.82
CA THR A 116 -22.94 13.20 -12.62
C THR A 116 -21.44 13.42 -12.59
N GLU A 117 -20.83 13.54 -13.74
CA GLU A 117 -19.38 13.78 -13.84
C GLU A 117 -19.03 15.10 -13.12
N GLY A 118 -18.02 15.03 -12.25
CA GLY A 118 -17.58 16.15 -11.43
C GLY A 118 -18.32 16.35 -10.11
N ASP A 119 -19.39 15.60 -9.83
CA ASP A 119 -20.07 15.62 -8.54
C ASP A 119 -19.51 14.51 -7.62
N TYR A 120 -18.56 14.89 -6.78
CA TYR A 120 -17.95 14.00 -5.80
C TYR A 120 -18.50 14.19 -4.38
N SER A 121 -19.67 14.81 -4.25
CA SER A 121 -20.30 15.11 -2.94
C SER A 121 -20.73 13.86 -2.17
N ASP A 122 -20.94 12.74 -2.85
CA ASP A 122 -21.42 11.46 -2.27
C ASP A 122 -20.39 10.33 -2.45
N LEU A 123 -19.16 10.58 -2.02
CA LEU A 123 -18.11 9.56 -1.99
C LEU A 123 -18.32 8.63 -0.79
N ASN A 124 -19.29 7.73 -0.88
CA ASN A 124 -19.55 6.74 0.14
C ASN A 124 -18.77 5.45 -0.11
N ILE A 125 -18.01 5.03 0.90
CA ILE A 125 -17.40 3.70 0.98
C ILE A 125 -18.19 2.88 1.99
N ASN A 126 -18.56 1.67 1.62
CA ASN A 126 -19.11 0.74 2.57
C ASN A 126 -17.99 0.16 3.44
N SER A 127 -17.62 0.89 4.48
CA SER A 127 -16.53 0.52 5.40
C SER A 127 -16.85 -0.71 6.25
N GLY A 128 -18.13 -1.11 6.35
CA GLY A 128 -18.55 -2.28 7.15
C GLY A 128 -18.14 -3.63 6.56
N LEU A 129 -17.64 -3.64 5.32
CA LEU A 129 -17.18 -4.86 4.66
C LEU A 129 -15.69 -5.12 4.84
N TYR A 130 -14.98 -4.19 5.45
CA TYR A 130 -13.54 -4.37 5.64
C TYR A 130 -13.29 -5.20 6.90
N LYS A 131 -12.85 -6.42 6.72
CA LYS A 131 -12.55 -7.34 7.82
C LYS A 131 -11.07 -7.67 7.83
N PHE A 132 -10.38 -7.40 8.94
CA PHE A 132 -9.04 -7.95 9.23
C PHE A 132 -9.18 -9.35 9.81
N ARG A 133 -8.58 -10.33 9.19
CA ARG A 133 -8.46 -11.67 9.73
C ARG A 133 -6.99 -11.97 10.00
N GLU A 134 -6.66 -12.19 11.25
CA GLU A 134 -5.36 -12.77 11.53
C GLU A 134 -5.26 -14.13 10.84
N PRO A 135 -4.14 -14.45 10.18
CA PRO A 135 -3.97 -15.74 9.55
C PRO A 135 -4.04 -16.82 10.63
N ASN A 136 -5.08 -17.61 10.60
CA ASN A 136 -5.16 -18.79 11.43
C ASN A 136 -4.04 -19.74 10.99
N ASN A 137 -3.21 -20.16 11.92
CA ASN A 137 -2.07 -21.06 11.70
C ASN A 137 -2.45 -22.42 11.09
N ARG A 138 -3.74 -22.65 10.82
CA ARG A 138 -4.29 -23.89 10.25
C ARG A 138 -4.52 -23.81 8.73
N ASP A 139 -4.65 -22.61 8.17
CA ASP A 139 -4.79 -22.43 6.72
C ASP A 139 -3.41 -22.19 6.11
N ARG A 140 -2.66 -23.25 6.04
CA ARG A 140 -1.40 -23.26 5.31
C ARG A 140 -1.69 -23.10 3.83
N GLY A 141 -1.62 -21.91 3.37
CA GLY A 141 -1.30 -21.69 1.99
C GLY A 141 -2.02 -20.60 1.24
N ASP A 142 -3.24 -20.24 1.57
CA ASP A 142 -3.99 -19.59 0.50
C ASP A 142 -4.64 -18.25 0.81
N SER A 143 -4.56 -17.74 2.02
CA SER A 143 -5.19 -16.44 2.22
C SER A 143 -4.57 -15.64 3.36
N LEU A 144 -3.84 -14.65 2.96
CA LEU A 144 -3.59 -13.48 3.77
C LEU A 144 -4.89 -12.67 3.77
N TYR A 145 -5.56 -12.63 4.90
CA TYR A 145 -6.75 -11.80 5.02
C TYR A 145 -6.41 -10.52 5.74
N VAL A 146 -6.74 -9.42 5.13
CA VAL A 146 -6.87 -8.17 5.85
C VAL A 146 -8.31 -8.06 6.28
N ASN A 147 -8.54 -8.22 7.55
CA ASN A 147 -9.87 -8.29 8.13
C ASN A 147 -10.00 -7.22 9.19
N THR A 148 -10.80 -6.23 9.01
CA THR A 148 -11.14 -5.31 10.09
C THR A 148 -12.37 -5.77 10.83
N MET A 149 -12.22 -5.93 12.07
CA MET A 149 -13.01 -5.62 13.24
C MET A 149 -14.50 -5.85 13.18
N ASP A 150 -14.86 -6.98 13.72
CA ASP A 150 -16.19 -7.26 14.23
C ASP A 150 -16.22 -7.04 15.76
N ASN A 151 -15.82 -5.87 16.24
CA ASN A 151 -15.79 -5.58 17.67
C ASN A 151 -16.54 -4.32 18.08
N GLY A 152 -17.47 -3.83 17.25
CA GLY A 152 -18.26 -2.65 17.60
C GLY A 152 -17.45 -1.38 17.84
N ILE A 153 -16.17 -1.39 17.47
CA ILE A 153 -15.33 -0.21 17.54
C ILE A 153 -15.74 0.67 16.36
N ASP A 154 -16.26 1.83 16.66
CA ASP A 154 -16.61 2.83 15.63
C ASP A 154 -15.34 3.14 14.84
N ILE A 155 -15.27 2.57 13.64
CA ILE A 155 -14.15 2.75 12.68
C ILE A 155 -13.85 4.24 12.49
N ARG A 156 -14.85 5.11 12.60
CA ARG A 156 -14.69 6.57 12.54
C ARG A 156 -13.80 7.13 13.66
N ASN A 157 -13.68 6.45 14.79
CA ASN A 157 -12.81 6.86 15.91
C ASN A 157 -11.41 6.23 15.88
N LEU A 158 -11.24 5.09 15.21
CA LEU A 158 -9.94 4.48 14.97
C LEU A 158 -9.25 5.06 13.72
N MET A 159 -10.01 5.65 12.82
CA MET A 159 -9.58 6.12 11.51
C MET A 159 -9.08 7.57 11.51
N LYS A 160 -8.39 7.98 12.56
CA LYS A 160 -7.56 9.19 12.49
C LYS A 160 -6.09 8.84 12.38
N THR A 161 -5.77 7.76 11.71
CA THR A 161 -4.38 7.47 11.39
C THR A 161 -4.00 8.29 10.17
N ILE A 162 -3.17 9.29 10.39
CA ILE A 162 -2.60 10.08 9.30
C ILE A 162 -1.39 9.31 8.79
N SER A 163 -1.39 8.97 7.53
CA SER A 163 -0.23 8.44 6.85
C SER A 163 0.63 9.58 6.35
N VAL A 164 1.85 9.67 6.84
CA VAL A 164 2.82 10.67 6.40
C VAL A 164 3.92 10.00 5.60
N GLN A 165 4.15 10.49 4.40
CA GLN A 165 5.22 10.03 3.51
C GLN A 165 6.24 11.15 3.32
N PHE A 166 7.51 10.79 3.31
CA PHE A 166 8.62 11.72 3.13
C PHE A 166 9.34 11.44 1.82
N TYR A 167 9.63 12.50 1.09
CA TYR A 167 10.29 12.47 -0.23
C TYR A 167 11.54 13.32 -0.18
N PRO A 168 12.70 12.75 0.17
CA PRO A 168 13.98 13.48 0.16
C PRO A 168 14.34 13.92 -1.27
N GLU A 169 14.82 15.14 -1.42
CA GLU A 169 15.39 15.61 -2.68
C GLU A 169 16.59 14.73 -3.05
N GLY A 170 16.54 14.14 -4.26
CA GLY A 170 17.55 13.16 -4.69
C GLY A 170 17.27 11.72 -4.28
N GLY A 171 16.16 11.44 -3.60
CA GLY A 171 15.70 10.08 -3.26
C GLY A 171 16.19 9.55 -1.91
N ASP A 172 17.36 10.00 -1.42
CA ASP A 172 17.96 9.51 -0.19
C ASP A 172 18.40 10.64 0.75
N MET A 173 18.25 10.44 2.05
CA MET A 173 18.82 11.31 3.05
C MET A 173 20.27 10.90 3.38
N ILE A 174 21.21 11.82 3.19
CA ILE A 174 22.62 11.59 3.46
C ILE A 174 22.97 12.14 4.83
N ALA A 175 23.51 11.29 5.70
CA ALA A 175 23.93 11.68 7.04
C ALA A 175 24.95 12.85 7.00
N GLY A 176 24.69 13.87 7.83
CA GLY A 176 25.54 15.06 7.92
C GLY A 176 25.40 16.06 6.76
N LYS A 177 24.47 15.86 5.84
CA LYS A 177 24.14 16.83 4.77
C LYS A 177 22.73 17.38 4.98
N ARG A 178 22.59 18.69 4.66
CA ARG A 178 21.27 19.32 4.63
C ARG A 178 20.53 18.83 3.38
N CYS A 179 19.35 18.30 3.55
CA CYS A 179 18.49 17.83 2.47
C CYS A 179 17.12 18.49 2.61
N ARG A 180 16.50 18.83 1.49
CA ARG A 180 15.09 19.19 1.46
C ARG A 180 14.27 17.91 1.41
N VAL A 181 13.20 17.87 2.20
CA VAL A 181 12.33 16.69 2.27
C VAL A 181 10.90 17.17 2.08
N ALA A 182 10.32 16.87 0.92
CA ALA A 182 8.90 17.08 0.73
C ALA A 182 8.13 16.04 1.56
N MET A 183 6.99 16.46 2.08
CA MET A 183 6.12 15.63 2.91
C MET A 183 4.72 15.59 2.32
N MET A 184 4.06 14.45 2.42
CA MET A 184 2.65 14.30 2.08
C MET A 184 1.92 13.60 3.21
N ALA A 185 0.88 14.24 3.73
CA ALA A 185 -0.02 13.69 4.73
C ALA A 185 -1.38 13.38 4.10
N VAL A 186 -1.85 12.17 4.34
CA VAL A 186 -3.18 11.72 3.91
C VAL A 186 -3.90 11.02 5.04
N ASP A 187 -5.21 11.15 5.09
CA ASP A 187 -6.05 10.36 5.99
C ASP A 187 -6.17 8.90 5.53
N ASP A 188 -6.89 8.08 6.29
CA ASP A 188 -7.10 6.66 5.99
C ASP A 188 -7.87 6.42 4.68
N ASN A 189 -8.54 7.46 4.16
CA ASN A 189 -9.25 7.42 2.89
C ASN A 189 -8.37 7.91 1.72
N GLY A 190 -7.08 8.19 1.98
CA GLY A 190 -6.17 8.74 1.00
C GLY A 190 -6.43 10.22 0.66
N ARG A 191 -7.27 10.92 1.45
CA ARG A 191 -7.51 12.35 1.25
C ARG A 191 -6.40 13.18 1.84
N PRO A 192 -6.03 14.28 1.20
CA PRO A 192 -5.08 15.23 1.76
C PRO A 192 -5.49 15.63 3.18
N TYR A 193 -4.54 15.66 4.08
CA TYR A 193 -4.76 16.03 5.47
C TYR A 193 -3.86 17.21 5.87
N GLU A 194 -4.49 18.30 6.30
CA GLU A 194 -3.79 19.45 6.85
C GLU A 194 -3.44 19.15 8.31
N SER A 195 -2.17 19.18 8.64
CA SER A 195 -1.68 18.90 9.99
C SER A 195 -0.38 19.64 10.28
N ASP A 196 -0.12 19.80 11.54
CA ASP A 196 1.16 20.20 12.11
C ASP A 196 1.75 19.07 12.96
N GLY A 197 3.05 19.06 13.11
CA GLY A 197 3.72 18.01 13.86
C GLY A 197 5.22 18.27 14.06
N PHE A 198 5.87 17.30 14.66
CA PHE A 198 7.30 17.34 14.94
C PHE A 198 7.99 16.11 14.38
N VAL A 199 9.15 16.33 13.77
CA VAL A 199 10.09 15.26 13.45
C VAL A 199 11.03 15.10 14.64
N MET A 200 11.09 13.90 15.20
CA MET A 200 11.94 13.59 16.35
C MET A 200 12.94 12.48 16.00
N ASN A 201 14.08 12.51 16.68
CA ASN A 201 15.02 11.39 16.63
C ASN A 201 14.59 10.25 17.56
N GLY A 202 15.30 9.12 17.51
CA GLY A 202 15.04 7.97 18.38
C GLY A 202 15.26 8.21 19.88
N LYS A 203 15.77 9.39 20.27
CA LYS A 203 15.95 9.82 21.68
C LYS A 203 14.83 10.76 22.14
N GLY A 204 13.93 11.17 21.25
CA GLY A 204 12.85 12.10 21.54
C GLY A 204 13.19 13.58 21.33
N ASP A 205 14.38 13.91 20.81
CA ASP A 205 14.74 15.31 20.52
C ASP A 205 14.01 15.77 19.26
N ILE A 206 13.39 16.96 19.31
CA ILE A 206 12.73 17.56 18.14
C ILE A 206 13.78 18.06 17.17
N LEU A 207 13.76 17.57 15.96
CA LEU A 207 14.67 17.92 14.88
C LEU A 207 14.09 19.01 13.97
N ALA A 208 12.79 18.99 13.74
CA ALA A 208 12.09 19.97 12.91
C ALA A 208 10.61 20.03 13.28
N THR A 209 10.01 21.18 13.03
CA THR A 209 8.55 21.36 13.00
C THR A 209 8.12 21.24 11.54
N VAL A 210 7.01 20.56 11.29
CA VAL A 210 6.46 20.33 9.95
C VAL A 210 4.99 20.72 9.93
N GLU A 211 4.58 21.32 8.83
CA GLU A 211 3.19 21.70 8.57
C GLU A 211 2.82 21.24 7.17
N THR A 212 1.58 20.82 6.98
CA THR A 212 1.03 20.51 5.65
C THR A 212 -0.07 21.49 5.28
N ASP A 213 -0.14 21.80 3.99
CA ASP A 213 -1.21 22.64 3.41
C ASP A 213 -2.53 21.83 3.30
N SER A 214 -3.58 22.49 2.82
CA SER A 214 -4.90 21.88 2.56
C SER A 214 -4.88 20.75 1.52
N LEU A 215 -3.77 20.61 0.78
CA LEU A 215 -3.52 19.50 -0.13
C LEU A 215 -2.61 18.43 0.50
N GLY A 216 -2.40 18.49 1.81
CA GLY A 216 -1.59 17.55 2.57
C GLY A 216 -0.09 17.64 2.29
N ARG A 217 0.42 18.73 1.68
CA ARG A 217 1.81 18.88 1.26
C ARG A 217 2.57 19.78 2.20
N GLY A 218 3.79 19.34 2.58
CA GLY A 218 4.74 20.09 3.38
C GLY A 218 6.15 20.05 2.81
N LEU A 219 7.05 20.91 3.34
CA LEU A 219 8.45 20.99 2.94
C LEU A 219 9.34 21.23 4.15
#